data_12ef112c9ced74af4866367ca4cda63c
#
_entry.id   12ef112c9ced74af4866367ca4cda63c
#
_cell.length_a   1.000
_cell.length_b   1.000
_cell.length_c   1.000
_cell.angle_alpha   90.00
_cell.angle_beta   90.00
_cell.angle_gamma   90.00
#
_symmetry.space_group_name_H-M   'P 1'
#
loop_
_entity.id
_entity.type
_entity.pdbx_description
1 polymer ?
#
loop_
_entity_poly.entity_id
_entity_poly.type
_entity_poly.pdbx_seq_one_letter_code
_entity_poly.pdbx_strand_id
1 'polypeptide(L)'
;LLEDRGVLKVGQNLKYDMLVLKRYGVRLTPLDDTMLMSYALDGGKGGHGMDDLAQRHLGHTCISFKQVIAHAPGKKAADKSFAGVPIDKAAEYAAEDADVTLRLWMILKARLVAEHMVTVYETLERRLVPVIVDMEHAGIRVERSVLARLSATFAQRAAEYEDTVYELAGKQFNLGSPRQLGELLFDDLKLPGGKKTKSGQWETRANLLDDLAANPDLPEDARRLIETMLQWRQLTKLRSTYTDALPGHIHPDTGRIHTSYSLAATTTGRLASTDPNLQNIPIRTKEGREIRTAFIAEKGNKLISADYSQIELRVLAHMADIPQLRQAFDDGL
;
A
#
# COMPACT_ATOMS: atom_id res chain seq x y z
N LEU A 1 -5.53 -32.34 -10.77
CA LEU A 1 -4.19 -31.84 -11.11
C LEU A 1 -3.75 -30.70 -10.17
N LEU A 2 -4.55 -29.63 -10.02
CA LEU A 2 -4.18 -28.45 -9.21
C LEU A 2 -4.02 -28.75 -7.70
N GLU A 3 -4.74 -29.71 -7.16
CA GLU A 3 -4.69 -30.14 -5.77
C GLU A 3 -3.80 -31.38 -5.54
N ASP A 4 -3.27 -31.95 -6.63
CA ASP A 4 -2.39 -33.13 -6.53
C ASP A 4 -1.05 -32.73 -5.93
N ARG A 5 -0.72 -33.30 -4.78
CA ARG A 5 0.53 -33.03 -4.05
C ARG A 5 1.78 -33.56 -4.74
N GLY A 6 1.64 -34.52 -5.65
CA GLY A 6 2.72 -35.07 -6.46
C GLY A 6 3.11 -34.19 -7.66
N VAL A 7 2.28 -33.19 -7.99
CA VAL A 7 2.52 -32.28 -9.12
C VAL A 7 2.81 -30.88 -8.60
N LEU A 8 4.01 -30.38 -8.84
CA LEU A 8 4.38 -29.00 -8.53
C LEU A 8 3.72 -28.03 -9.54
N LYS A 9 3.04 -27.00 -9.04
CA LYS A 9 2.50 -25.91 -9.86
C LYS A 9 3.47 -24.74 -9.83
N VAL A 10 3.94 -24.35 -10.99
CA VAL A 10 4.84 -23.21 -11.17
C VAL A 10 4.07 -22.06 -11.76
N GLY A 11 4.20 -20.88 -11.21
CA GLY A 11 3.53 -19.68 -11.72
C GLY A 11 4.27 -18.39 -11.34
N GLN A 12 3.76 -17.30 -11.85
CA GLN A 12 4.22 -15.94 -11.57
C GLN A 12 3.12 -15.19 -10.82
N ASN A 13 3.39 -14.73 -9.59
CA ASN A 13 2.39 -14.09 -8.72
C ASN A 13 1.14 -14.97 -8.50
N LEU A 14 1.38 -16.23 -8.15
CA LEU A 14 0.32 -17.26 -7.97
C LEU A 14 -0.74 -16.90 -6.94
N LYS A 15 -0.49 -15.92 -6.08
CA LYS A 15 -1.49 -15.39 -5.16
C LYS A 15 -2.77 -14.99 -5.89
N TYR A 16 -2.66 -14.35 -7.06
CA TYR A 16 -3.81 -13.95 -7.87
C TYR A 16 -4.62 -15.16 -8.35
N ASP A 17 -3.93 -16.15 -8.93
CA ASP A 17 -4.58 -17.37 -9.44
C ASP A 17 -5.24 -18.16 -8.30
N MET A 18 -4.56 -18.25 -7.16
CA MET A 18 -5.09 -18.92 -5.98
C MET A 18 -6.37 -18.26 -5.45
N LEU A 19 -6.44 -16.92 -5.47
CA LEU A 19 -7.67 -16.19 -5.09
C LEU A 19 -8.82 -16.48 -6.04
N VAL A 20 -8.58 -16.55 -7.35
CA VAL A 20 -9.58 -16.91 -8.35
C VAL A 20 -10.04 -18.35 -8.14
N LEU A 21 -9.12 -19.30 -8.03
CA LEU A 21 -9.39 -20.72 -7.83
C LEU A 21 -10.13 -21.01 -6.53
N LYS A 22 -9.81 -20.26 -5.48
CA LYS A 22 -10.47 -20.39 -4.17
C LYS A 22 -11.98 -20.12 -4.22
N ARG A 23 -12.45 -19.26 -5.14
CA ARG A 23 -13.87 -19.01 -5.36
C ARG A 23 -14.61 -20.26 -5.87
N TYR A 24 -13.88 -21.18 -6.49
CA TYR A 24 -14.40 -22.48 -6.97
C TYR A 24 -14.09 -23.64 -6.03
N GLY A 25 -13.59 -23.36 -4.82
CA GLY A 25 -13.23 -24.38 -3.85
C GLY A 25 -11.95 -25.13 -4.17
N VAL A 26 -11.16 -24.70 -5.16
CA VAL A 26 -9.91 -25.35 -5.59
C VAL A 26 -8.74 -24.81 -4.77
N ARG A 27 -7.96 -25.73 -4.19
CA ARG A 27 -6.74 -25.43 -3.43
C ARG A 27 -5.49 -25.78 -4.22
N LEU A 28 -4.76 -24.79 -4.67
CA LEU A 28 -3.52 -24.98 -5.42
C LEU A 28 -2.36 -25.34 -4.47
N THR A 29 -1.82 -26.55 -4.61
CA THR A 29 -0.69 -27.04 -3.78
C THR A 29 -0.05 -28.28 -4.40
N PRO A 30 1.30 -28.51 -4.28
CA PRO A 30 2.32 -27.53 -3.91
C PRO A 30 2.57 -26.50 -5.00
N LEU A 31 3.21 -25.40 -4.64
CA LEU A 31 3.46 -24.29 -5.57
C LEU A 31 4.92 -23.80 -5.52
N ASP A 32 5.37 -23.24 -6.63
CA ASP A 32 6.55 -22.36 -6.72
C ASP A 32 6.17 -21.09 -7.47
N ASP A 33 6.63 -19.94 -6.98
CA ASP A 33 6.32 -18.62 -7.53
C ASP A 33 7.59 -17.89 -7.97
N THR A 34 7.71 -17.62 -9.27
CA THR A 34 8.89 -17.00 -9.86
C THR A 34 9.10 -15.54 -9.42
N MET A 35 8.03 -14.80 -9.15
CA MET A 35 8.11 -13.45 -8.58
C MET A 35 8.79 -13.49 -7.21
N LEU A 36 8.39 -14.41 -6.34
CA LEU A 36 8.94 -14.54 -4.99
C LEU A 36 10.35 -15.15 -4.98
N MET A 37 10.67 -16.05 -5.91
CA MET A 37 12.05 -16.50 -6.10
C MET A 37 12.97 -15.34 -6.45
N SER A 38 12.55 -14.50 -7.42
CA SER A 38 13.30 -13.29 -7.77
C SER A 38 13.39 -12.31 -6.61
N TYR A 39 12.32 -12.15 -5.86
CA TYR A 39 12.32 -11.26 -4.70
C TYR A 39 13.27 -11.74 -3.59
N ALA A 40 13.30 -13.04 -3.29
CA ALA A 40 14.24 -13.62 -2.33
C ALA A 40 15.72 -13.44 -2.76
N LEU A 41 15.99 -13.54 -4.07
CA LEU A 41 17.35 -13.40 -4.64
C LEU A 41 17.80 -11.93 -4.76
N ASP A 42 16.93 -11.09 -5.28
CA ASP A 42 17.27 -9.77 -5.80
C ASP A 42 16.39 -8.65 -5.19
N GLY A 43 15.91 -8.82 -3.98
CA GLY A 43 15.10 -7.81 -3.29
C GLY A 43 15.72 -6.41 -3.36
N GLY A 44 14.98 -5.45 -3.92
CA GLY A 44 15.46 -4.08 -4.12
C GLY A 44 16.31 -3.82 -5.37
N LYS A 45 16.53 -4.83 -6.22
CA LYS A 45 17.31 -4.70 -7.45
C LYS A 45 16.45 -4.73 -8.73
N GLY A 46 15.47 -3.85 -8.81
CA GLY A 46 14.56 -3.74 -9.97
C GLY A 46 13.22 -4.42 -9.77
N GLY A 47 12.42 -4.51 -10.83
CA GLY A 47 11.10 -5.13 -10.80
C GLY A 47 11.15 -6.66 -10.74
N HIS A 48 10.11 -7.25 -10.16
CA HIS A 48 9.91 -8.70 -10.08
C HIS A 48 8.73 -9.15 -10.96
N GLY A 49 8.21 -8.27 -11.81
CA GLY A 49 7.21 -8.59 -12.83
C GLY A 49 7.77 -9.51 -13.92
N MET A 50 6.91 -10.27 -14.57
CA MET A 50 7.32 -11.25 -15.57
C MET A 50 8.09 -10.59 -16.72
N ASP A 51 7.63 -9.44 -17.24
CA ASP A 51 8.29 -8.71 -18.33
C ASP A 51 9.73 -8.31 -17.96
N ASP A 52 9.92 -7.76 -16.74
CA ASP A 52 11.24 -7.38 -16.25
C ASP A 52 12.17 -8.58 -16.10
N LEU A 53 11.63 -9.69 -15.57
CA LEU A 53 12.38 -10.93 -15.37
C LEU A 53 12.73 -11.59 -16.70
N ALA A 54 11.80 -11.64 -17.66
CA ALA A 54 12.02 -12.18 -19.00
C ALA A 54 13.11 -11.38 -19.72
N GLN A 55 13.05 -10.07 -19.68
CA GLN A 55 14.07 -9.23 -20.30
C GLN A 55 15.44 -9.43 -19.63
N ARG A 56 15.47 -9.49 -18.29
CA ARG A 56 16.72 -9.60 -17.52
C ARG A 56 17.40 -10.95 -17.66
N HIS A 57 16.64 -12.03 -17.63
CA HIS A 57 17.19 -13.40 -17.57
C HIS A 57 17.14 -14.18 -18.87
N LEU A 58 16.20 -13.83 -19.76
CA LEU A 58 15.99 -14.54 -21.04
C LEU A 58 16.32 -13.68 -22.26
N GLY A 59 16.49 -12.35 -22.09
CA GLY A 59 16.60 -11.41 -23.23
C GLY A 59 15.32 -11.37 -24.07
N HIS A 60 14.17 -11.77 -23.49
CA HIS A 60 12.89 -11.89 -24.16
C HIS A 60 11.98 -10.70 -23.81
N THR A 61 11.30 -10.18 -24.84
CA THR A 61 10.27 -9.14 -24.68
C THR A 61 8.91 -9.79 -24.79
N CYS A 62 8.17 -9.83 -23.69
CA CYS A 62 6.84 -10.45 -23.64
C CYS A 62 5.77 -9.64 -24.39
N ILE A 63 4.73 -10.31 -24.80
CA ILE A 63 3.50 -9.69 -25.30
C ILE A 63 2.84 -8.97 -24.11
N SER A 64 2.76 -7.65 -24.13
CA SER A 64 2.16 -6.90 -23.03
C SER A 64 0.63 -7.08 -23.02
N PHE A 65 0.04 -7.07 -21.82
CA PHE A 65 -1.42 -7.09 -21.65
C PHE A 65 -2.12 -5.99 -22.46
N LYS A 66 -1.49 -4.81 -22.59
CA LYS A 66 -1.99 -3.70 -23.39
C LYS A 66 -2.09 -4.04 -24.88
N GLN A 67 -1.12 -4.77 -25.42
CA GLN A 67 -1.14 -5.24 -26.82
C GLN A 67 -2.26 -6.26 -27.03
N VAL A 68 -2.41 -7.21 -26.11
CA VAL A 68 -3.46 -8.23 -26.19
C VAL A 68 -4.85 -7.62 -26.11
N ILE A 69 -5.10 -6.77 -25.13
CA ILE A 69 -6.42 -6.14 -24.95
C ILE A 69 -6.77 -5.16 -26.09
N ALA A 70 -5.77 -4.71 -26.85
CA ALA A 70 -6.02 -3.89 -28.03
C ALA A 70 -6.85 -4.62 -29.10
N HIS A 71 -6.78 -5.96 -29.15
CA HIS A 71 -7.58 -6.79 -30.03
C HIS A 71 -9.05 -6.95 -29.62
N ALA A 72 -9.40 -6.59 -28.37
CA ALA A 72 -10.80 -6.63 -27.92
C ALA A 72 -11.63 -5.50 -28.58
N PRO A 73 -12.92 -5.73 -28.86
CA PRO A 73 -13.81 -4.70 -29.39
C PRO A 73 -13.99 -3.56 -28.38
N GLY A 74 -14.14 -2.35 -28.88
CA GLY A 74 -14.34 -1.14 -28.07
C GLY A 74 -13.55 0.06 -28.61
N LYS A 75 -14.13 1.26 -28.54
CA LYS A 75 -13.49 2.50 -29.04
C LYS A 75 -12.52 3.10 -28.02
N LYS A 76 -12.79 2.94 -26.73
CA LYS A 76 -11.94 3.43 -25.64
C LYS A 76 -11.31 2.28 -24.89
N ALA A 77 -10.14 2.50 -24.29
CA ALA A 77 -9.46 1.49 -23.48
C ALA A 77 -10.33 0.96 -22.33
N ALA A 78 -11.16 1.82 -21.72
CA ALA A 78 -12.08 1.46 -20.64
C ALA A 78 -13.21 0.50 -21.08
N ASP A 79 -13.53 0.47 -22.37
CA ASP A 79 -14.59 -0.37 -22.93
C ASP A 79 -14.09 -1.78 -23.29
N LYS A 80 -12.76 -1.98 -23.26
CA LYS A 80 -12.10 -3.23 -23.67
C LYS A 80 -11.92 -4.17 -22.49
N SER A 81 -12.31 -5.42 -22.68
CA SER A 81 -12.16 -6.49 -21.70
C SER A 81 -11.38 -7.64 -22.30
N PHE A 82 -10.59 -8.35 -21.51
CA PHE A 82 -9.89 -9.57 -21.94
C PHE A 82 -10.86 -10.64 -22.46
N ALA A 83 -12.07 -10.71 -21.89
CA ALA A 83 -13.12 -11.61 -22.40
C ALA A 83 -13.54 -11.34 -23.84
N GLY A 84 -13.27 -10.15 -24.38
CA GLY A 84 -13.52 -9.80 -25.77
C GLY A 84 -12.33 -10.04 -26.71
N VAL A 85 -11.19 -10.49 -26.19
CA VAL A 85 -10.01 -10.79 -27.03
C VAL A 85 -10.27 -12.06 -27.85
N PRO A 86 -9.93 -12.09 -29.18
CA PRO A 86 -10.01 -13.31 -29.97
C PRO A 86 -9.21 -14.45 -29.32
N ILE A 87 -9.76 -15.68 -29.38
CA ILE A 87 -9.20 -16.83 -28.68
C ILE A 87 -7.77 -17.15 -29.12
N ASP A 88 -7.46 -17.01 -30.40
CA ASP A 88 -6.11 -17.21 -30.94
C ASP A 88 -5.09 -16.25 -30.33
N LYS A 89 -5.46 -14.97 -30.13
CA LYS A 89 -4.61 -13.97 -29.52
C LYS A 89 -4.51 -14.16 -27.99
N ALA A 90 -5.58 -14.55 -27.35
CA ALA A 90 -5.58 -14.88 -25.93
C ALA A 90 -4.74 -16.15 -25.66
N ALA A 91 -4.82 -17.15 -26.54
CA ALA A 91 -4.04 -18.38 -26.43
C ALA A 91 -2.53 -18.13 -26.64
N GLU A 92 -2.16 -17.31 -27.65
CA GLU A 92 -0.77 -16.91 -27.87
C GLU A 92 -0.16 -16.24 -26.63
N TYR A 93 -0.88 -15.28 -26.05
CA TYR A 93 -0.48 -14.60 -24.81
C TYR A 93 -0.34 -15.56 -23.62
N ALA A 94 -1.35 -16.39 -23.38
CA ALA A 94 -1.34 -17.31 -22.26
C ALA A 94 -0.28 -18.41 -22.38
N ALA A 95 0.00 -18.86 -23.61
CA ALA A 95 1.06 -19.84 -23.88
C ALA A 95 2.45 -19.24 -23.66
N GLU A 96 2.66 -17.98 -24.08
CA GLU A 96 3.90 -17.26 -23.78
C GLU A 96 4.10 -17.09 -22.29
N ASP A 97 3.07 -16.65 -21.54
CA ASP A 97 3.13 -16.50 -20.10
C ASP A 97 3.56 -17.80 -19.41
N ALA A 98 3.03 -18.94 -19.83
CA ALA A 98 3.38 -20.25 -19.30
C ALA A 98 4.82 -20.68 -19.65
N ASP A 99 5.25 -20.50 -20.91
CA ASP A 99 6.62 -20.83 -21.36
C ASP A 99 7.66 -19.98 -20.63
N VAL A 100 7.47 -18.66 -20.63
CA VAL A 100 8.37 -17.71 -19.95
C VAL A 100 8.47 -18.01 -18.46
N THR A 101 7.35 -18.26 -17.80
CA THR A 101 7.33 -18.60 -16.36
C THR A 101 8.12 -19.87 -16.07
N LEU A 102 7.97 -20.93 -16.88
CA LEU A 102 8.73 -22.16 -16.70
C LEU A 102 10.23 -21.94 -16.91
N ARG A 103 10.62 -21.21 -17.95
CA ARG A 103 12.03 -20.89 -18.22
C ARG A 103 12.64 -20.04 -17.11
N LEU A 104 11.91 -19.06 -16.58
CA LEU A 104 12.33 -18.28 -15.42
C LEU A 104 12.48 -19.15 -14.17
N TRP A 105 11.55 -20.07 -13.92
CA TRP A 105 11.64 -21.01 -12.82
C TRP A 105 12.91 -21.84 -12.85
N MET A 106 13.27 -22.39 -14.01
CA MET A 106 14.49 -23.20 -14.18
C MET A 106 15.75 -22.42 -13.79
N ILE A 107 15.84 -21.14 -14.17
CA ILE A 107 16.98 -20.28 -13.86
C ILE A 107 16.97 -19.87 -12.38
N LEU A 108 15.84 -19.36 -11.89
CA LEU A 108 15.73 -18.82 -10.53
C LEU A 108 15.85 -19.93 -9.47
N LYS A 109 15.30 -21.11 -9.72
CA LYS A 109 15.42 -22.26 -8.81
C LYS A 109 16.87 -22.69 -8.62
N ALA A 110 17.66 -22.72 -9.69
CA ALA A 110 19.08 -23.01 -9.62
C ALA A 110 19.87 -21.92 -8.87
N ARG A 111 19.53 -20.64 -9.10
CA ARG A 111 20.15 -19.51 -8.39
C ARG A 111 19.85 -19.52 -6.89
N LEU A 112 18.64 -19.89 -6.45
CA LEU A 112 18.32 -20.01 -5.03
C LEU A 112 19.30 -20.93 -4.29
N VAL A 113 19.70 -22.04 -4.91
CA VAL A 113 20.68 -22.96 -4.35
C VAL A 113 22.07 -22.34 -4.34
N ALA A 114 22.51 -21.82 -5.49
CA ALA A 114 23.84 -21.25 -5.66
C ALA A 114 24.11 -20.02 -4.75
N GLU A 115 23.08 -19.23 -4.49
CA GLU A 115 23.16 -17.99 -3.70
C GLU A 115 22.69 -18.18 -2.24
N HIS A 116 22.46 -19.42 -1.79
CA HIS A 116 22.06 -19.80 -0.44
C HIS A 116 20.75 -19.19 0.06
N MET A 117 19.81 -18.89 -0.87
CA MET A 117 18.52 -18.26 -0.57
C MET A 117 17.36 -19.27 -0.44
N VAL A 118 17.63 -20.57 -0.54
CA VAL A 118 16.61 -21.62 -0.44
C VAL A 118 15.81 -21.51 0.85
N THR A 119 16.48 -21.32 1.99
CA THR A 119 15.81 -21.24 3.30
C THR A 119 14.83 -20.08 3.34
N VAL A 120 15.20 -18.88 2.87
CA VAL A 120 14.31 -17.71 2.83
C VAL A 120 13.09 -18.00 1.97
N TYR A 121 13.31 -18.49 0.75
CA TYR A 121 12.22 -18.80 -0.16
C TYR A 121 11.29 -19.89 0.37
N GLU A 122 11.84 -21.05 0.78
CA GLU A 122 11.06 -22.23 1.17
C GLU A 122 10.35 -22.08 2.52
N THR A 123 10.93 -21.36 3.47
CA THR A 123 10.39 -21.26 4.82
C THR A 123 9.58 -20.00 5.07
N LEU A 124 9.84 -18.91 4.32
CA LEU A 124 9.15 -17.64 4.47
C LEU A 124 8.26 -17.36 3.27
N GLU A 125 8.84 -17.01 2.11
CA GLU A 125 8.11 -16.47 0.97
C GLU A 125 7.03 -17.42 0.44
N ARG A 126 7.41 -18.66 0.13
CA ARG A 126 6.48 -19.65 -0.42
C ARG A 126 5.37 -20.02 0.55
N ARG A 127 5.68 -20.11 1.85
CA ARG A 127 4.68 -20.45 2.87
C ARG A 127 3.74 -19.31 3.19
N LEU A 128 4.15 -18.08 2.97
CA LEU A 128 3.32 -16.90 3.21
C LEU A 128 2.19 -16.76 2.17
N VAL A 129 2.38 -17.24 0.94
CA VAL A 129 1.38 -17.10 -0.14
C VAL A 129 -0.01 -17.58 0.27
N PRO A 130 -0.22 -18.84 0.72
CA PRO A 130 -1.55 -19.30 1.10
C PRO A 130 -2.14 -18.54 2.29
N VAL A 131 -1.30 -18.05 3.22
CA VAL A 131 -1.76 -17.22 4.35
C VAL A 131 -2.32 -15.90 3.87
N ILE A 132 -1.61 -15.23 2.96
CA ILE A 132 -2.09 -13.96 2.37
C ILE A 132 -3.35 -14.19 1.54
N VAL A 133 -3.43 -15.26 0.77
CA VAL A 133 -4.65 -15.65 0.05
C VAL A 133 -5.84 -15.81 1.00
N ASP A 134 -5.63 -16.45 2.14
CA ASP A 134 -6.69 -16.62 3.14
C ASP A 134 -7.11 -15.28 3.77
N MET A 135 -6.15 -14.40 4.06
CA MET A 135 -6.40 -13.06 4.60
C MET A 135 -7.19 -12.19 3.61
N GLU A 136 -6.75 -12.12 2.35
CA GLU A 136 -7.42 -11.35 1.30
C GLU A 136 -8.82 -11.87 1.01
N HIS A 137 -8.97 -13.19 0.94
CA HIS A 137 -10.25 -13.83 0.72
C HIS A 137 -11.22 -13.59 1.88
N ALA A 138 -10.75 -13.65 3.13
CA ALA A 138 -11.56 -13.37 4.30
C ALA A 138 -11.98 -11.90 4.36
N GLY A 139 -11.09 -10.97 4.05
CA GLY A 139 -11.34 -9.54 4.17
C GLY A 139 -11.64 -9.09 5.60
N ILE A 140 -11.93 -7.79 5.77
CA ILE A 140 -12.28 -7.20 7.08
C ILE A 140 -13.63 -6.50 7.01
N ARG A 141 -14.47 -6.67 8.03
CA ARG A 141 -15.76 -6.01 8.13
C ARG A 141 -15.61 -4.56 8.56
N VAL A 142 -16.34 -3.67 7.89
CA VAL A 142 -16.32 -2.23 8.16
C VAL A 142 -17.75 -1.71 8.29
N GLU A 143 -18.00 -0.94 9.35
CA GLU A 143 -19.31 -0.36 9.64
C GLU A 143 -19.49 0.98 8.89
N ARG A 144 -20.32 0.97 7.84
CA ARG A 144 -20.59 2.13 7.00
C ARG A 144 -21.13 3.33 7.76
N SER A 145 -22.00 3.10 8.74
CA SER A 145 -22.65 4.15 9.52
C SER A 145 -21.64 4.94 10.36
N VAL A 146 -20.62 4.26 10.88
CA VAL A 146 -19.51 4.90 11.61
C VAL A 146 -18.71 5.80 10.69
N LEU A 147 -18.33 5.30 9.49
CA LEU A 147 -17.57 6.09 8.52
C LEU A 147 -18.37 7.32 8.04
N ALA A 148 -19.67 7.16 7.77
CA ALA A 148 -20.52 8.28 7.33
C ALA A 148 -20.63 9.37 8.41
N ARG A 149 -20.82 8.99 9.69
CA ARG A 149 -20.84 9.92 10.81
C ARG A 149 -19.50 10.65 10.97
N LEU A 150 -18.40 9.93 10.89
CA LEU A 150 -17.06 10.54 10.98
C LEU A 150 -16.78 11.47 9.80
N SER A 151 -17.18 11.09 8.58
CA SER A 151 -17.06 11.99 7.41
C SER A 151 -17.79 13.31 7.62
N ALA A 152 -19.04 13.28 8.12
CA ALA A 152 -19.81 14.49 8.42
C ALA A 152 -19.14 15.34 9.52
N THR A 153 -18.67 14.71 10.60
CA THR A 153 -17.95 15.40 11.69
C THR A 153 -16.64 16.03 11.21
N PHE A 154 -15.86 15.31 10.40
CA PHE A 154 -14.61 15.85 9.85
C PHE A 154 -14.86 16.97 8.85
N ALA A 155 -15.92 16.87 8.05
CA ALA A 155 -16.33 17.95 7.14
C ALA A 155 -16.68 19.24 7.87
N GLN A 156 -17.47 19.13 8.94
CA GLN A 156 -17.87 20.29 9.75
C GLN A 156 -16.63 20.93 10.40
N ARG A 157 -15.78 20.17 11.06
CA ARG A 157 -14.57 20.69 11.69
C ARG A 157 -13.59 21.28 10.67
N ALA A 158 -13.47 20.67 9.49
CA ALA A 158 -12.64 21.22 8.42
C ALA A 158 -13.17 22.58 7.95
N ALA A 159 -14.50 22.77 7.84
CA ALA A 159 -15.10 24.05 7.51
C ALA A 159 -14.82 25.12 8.60
N GLU A 160 -14.92 24.75 9.86
CA GLU A 160 -14.58 25.65 10.99
C GLU A 160 -13.11 26.10 10.95
N TYR A 161 -12.18 25.17 10.61
CA TYR A 161 -10.78 25.51 10.42
C TYR A 161 -10.55 26.40 9.18
N GLU A 162 -11.27 26.15 8.10
CA GLU A 162 -11.20 26.94 6.87
C GLU A 162 -11.61 28.38 7.13
N ASP A 163 -12.74 28.59 7.84
CA ASP A 163 -13.22 29.92 8.23
C ASP A 163 -12.19 30.64 9.11
N THR A 164 -11.62 29.95 10.11
CA THR A 164 -10.56 30.49 10.96
C THR A 164 -9.32 30.91 10.16
N VAL A 165 -8.92 30.09 9.19
CA VAL A 165 -7.78 30.43 8.32
C VAL A 165 -8.08 31.67 7.48
N TYR A 166 -9.29 31.82 6.94
CA TYR A 166 -9.70 33.00 6.18
C TYR A 166 -9.72 34.27 7.04
N GLU A 167 -10.20 34.17 8.28
CA GLU A 167 -10.18 35.28 9.23
C GLU A 167 -8.73 35.73 9.53
N LEU A 168 -7.83 34.79 9.82
CA LEU A 168 -6.43 35.09 10.13
C LEU A 168 -5.64 35.56 8.90
N ALA A 169 -5.98 35.07 7.70
CA ALA A 169 -5.34 35.48 6.47
C ALA A 169 -5.89 36.81 5.91
N GLY A 170 -7.04 37.27 6.40
CA GLY A 170 -7.74 38.46 5.89
C GLY A 170 -8.29 38.32 4.47
N LYS A 171 -8.28 37.10 3.91
CA LYS A 171 -8.76 36.81 2.53
C LYS A 171 -9.14 35.34 2.36
N GLN A 172 -10.04 35.10 1.43
CA GLN A 172 -10.36 33.74 0.99
C GLN A 172 -9.39 33.29 -0.12
N PHE A 173 -9.01 32.02 -0.08
CA PHE A 173 -8.19 31.35 -1.09
C PHE A 173 -8.44 29.84 -1.04
N ASN A 174 -7.95 29.10 -2.03
CA ASN A 174 -8.07 27.64 -2.00
C ASN A 174 -6.98 27.02 -1.09
N LEU A 175 -7.38 26.58 0.13
CA LEU A 175 -6.50 25.94 1.11
C LEU A 175 -5.84 24.66 0.56
N GLY A 176 -6.50 23.97 -0.36
CA GLY A 176 -5.99 22.79 -1.04
C GLY A 176 -4.95 23.09 -2.12
N SER A 177 -4.72 24.38 -2.46
CA SER A 177 -3.75 24.78 -3.47
C SER A 177 -2.37 25.09 -2.83
N PRO A 178 -1.33 24.24 -3.05
CA PRO A 178 0.02 24.53 -2.54
C PRO A 178 0.58 25.87 -3.03
N ARG A 179 0.19 26.27 -4.24
CA ARG A 179 0.61 27.53 -4.84
C ARG A 179 0.05 28.73 -4.06
N GLN A 180 -1.28 28.80 -3.90
CA GLN A 180 -1.93 29.91 -3.22
C GLN A 180 -1.51 30.01 -1.75
N LEU A 181 -1.32 28.86 -1.11
CA LEU A 181 -0.76 28.81 0.24
C LEU A 181 0.66 29.36 0.29
N GLY A 182 1.51 28.95 -0.63
CA GLY A 182 2.89 29.44 -0.68
C GLY A 182 2.97 30.95 -0.92
N GLU A 183 2.11 31.48 -1.81
CA GLU A 183 1.96 32.92 -2.04
C GLU A 183 1.52 33.64 -0.75
N LEU A 184 0.53 33.11 -0.03
CA LEU A 184 0.10 33.69 1.25
C LEU A 184 1.24 33.72 2.28
N LEU A 185 1.90 32.59 2.52
CA LEU A 185 2.88 32.48 3.60
C LEU A 185 4.16 33.29 3.31
N PHE A 186 4.67 33.26 2.07
CA PHE A 186 5.98 33.79 1.76
C PHE A 186 5.99 35.10 0.96
N ASP A 187 4.94 35.38 0.16
CA ASP A 187 4.86 36.64 -0.58
C ASP A 187 4.06 37.69 0.19
N ASP A 188 2.92 37.33 0.81
CA ASP A 188 2.06 38.27 1.52
C ASP A 188 2.52 38.44 2.99
N LEU A 189 2.60 37.34 3.75
CA LEU A 189 2.99 37.35 5.17
C LEU A 189 4.50 37.41 5.39
N LYS A 190 5.31 37.22 4.32
CA LYS A 190 6.79 37.29 4.34
C LYS A 190 7.43 36.45 5.42
N LEU A 191 6.88 35.26 5.69
CA LEU A 191 7.41 34.36 6.70
C LEU A 191 8.82 33.86 6.33
N PRO A 192 9.73 33.68 7.30
CA PRO A 192 11.08 33.20 7.05
C PRO A 192 11.10 31.72 6.60
N GLY A 193 12.22 31.28 6.04
CA GLY A 193 12.47 29.86 5.74
C GLY A 193 11.81 29.32 4.46
N GLY A 194 11.14 30.18 3.68
CA GLY A 194 10.54 29.78 2.40
C GLY A 194 11.58 29.24 1.41
N LYS A 195 11.29 28.09 0.78
CA LYS A 195 12.11 27.48 -0.27
C LYS A 195 11.28 27.32 -1.54
N LYS A 196 11.90 27.55 -2.69
CA LYS A 196 11.25 27.29 -3.97
C LYS A 196 11.62 25.92 -4.52
N THR A 197 10.64 25.24 -5.10
CA THR A 197 10.82 24.00 -5.85
C THR A 197 11.59 24.27 -7.15
N LYS A 198 12.03 23.20 -7.81
CA LYS A 198 12.67 23.31 -9.15
C LYS A 198 11.77 24.01 -10.20
N SER A 199 10.45 23.97 -10.02
CA SER A 199 9.47 24.66 -10.87
C SER A 199 9.19 26.11 -10.46
N GLY A 200 9.91 26.66 -9.47
CA GLY A 200 9.77 28.04 -9.01
C GLY A 200 8.60 28.30 -8.03
N GLN A 201 7.83 27.28 -7.66
CA GLN A 201 6.74 27.40 -6.68
C GLN A 201 7.29 27.28 -5.25
N TRP A 202 6.62 27.93 -4.29
CA TRP A 202 6.95 27.77 -2.89
C TRP A 202 6.68 26.33 -2.39
N GLU A 203 7.58 25.78 -1.60
CA GLU A 203 7.34 24.54 -0.87
C GLU A 203 6.37 24.77 0.29
N THR A 204 5.38 23.89 0.41
CA THR A 204 4.38 23.90 1.50
C THR A 204 4.22 22.52 2.11
N ARG A 205 5.33 21.77 2.24
CA ARG A 205 5.35 20.44 2.84
C ARG A 205 5.04 20.52 4.33
N ALA A 206 4.46 19.44 4.87
CA ALA A 206 4.09 19.38 6.29
C ALA A 206 5.26 19.72 7.21
N ASN A 207 6.43 19.11 7.02
CA ASN A 207 7.59 19.37 7.89
C ASN A 207 7.98 20.85 7.92
N LEU A 208 7.94 21.55 6.77
CA LEU A 208 8.23 23.00 6.73
C LEU A 208 7.18 23.81 7.51
N LEU A 209 5.92 23.42 7.40
CA LEU A 209 4.83 24.07 8.13
C LEU A 209 4.90 23.74 9.62
N ASP A 210 5.27 22.53 10.01
CA ASP A 210 5.50 22.15 11.41
C ASP A 210 6.66 22.96 12.02
N ASP A 211 7.77 23.12 11.29
CA ASP A 211 8.90 23.95 11.73
C ASP A 211 8.50 25.41 11.91
N LEU A 212 7.69 25.97 10.99
CA LEU A 212 7.17 27.32 11.10
C LEU A 212 6.20 27.48 12.29
N ALA A 213 5.29 26.54 12.50
CA ALA A 213 4.36 26.55 13.63
C ALA A 213 5.09 26.49 14.98
N ALA A 214 6.23 25.77 15.03
CA ALA A 214 7.06 25.66 16.22
C ALA A 214 8.01 26.86 16.46
N ASN A 215 8.11 27.78 15.50
CA ASN A 215 9.06 28.90 15.59
C ASN A 215 8.54 30.01 16.55
N PRO A 216 9.18 30.22 17.71
CA PRO A 216 8.72 31.22 18.69
C PRO A 216 8.89 32.68 18.22
N ASP A 217 9.75 32.92 17.22
CA ASP A 217 10.00 34.26 16.70
C ASP A 217 8.90 34.76 15.76
N LEU A 218 7.97 33.90 15.35
CA LEU A 218 6.84 34.29 14.54
C LEU A 218 5.70 34.91 15.35
N PRO A 219 4.96 35.88 14.77
CA PRO A 219 3.75 36.42 15.38
C PRO A 219 2.77 35.29 15.73
N GLU A 220 2.05 35.45 16.84
CA GLU A 220 1.09 34.44 17.34
C GLU A 220 0.03 34.12 16.29
N ASP A 221 -0.52 35.14 15.59
CA ASP A 221 -1.52 34.94 14.54
C ASP A 221 -0.97 34.13 13.37
N ALA A 222 0.31 34.31 13.00
CA ALA A 222 0.93 33.54 11.93
C ALA A 222 1.12 32.08 12.34
N ARG A 223 1.54 31.80 13.55
CA ARG A 223 1.65 30.43 14.08
C ARG A 223 0.27 29.76 14.14
N ARG A 224 -0.73 30.45 14.70
CA ARG A 224 -2.10 29.96 14.77
C ARG A 224 -2.69 29.66 13.39
N LEU A 225 -2.43 30.52 12.38
CA LEU A 225 -2.83 30.28 11.00
C LEU A 225 -2.24 28.98 10.46
N ILE A 226 -0.93 28.76 10.67
CA ILE A 226 -0.23 27.56 10.17
C ILE A 226 -0.73 26.30 10.90
N GLU A 227 -0.89 26.34 12.23
CA GLU A 227 -1.42 25.23 13.01
C GLU A 227 -2.86 24.85 12.58
N THR A 228 -3.72 25.84 12.42
CA THR A 228 -5.10 25.62 11.96
C THR A 228 -5.12 25.00 10.58
N MET A 229 -4.24 25.44 9.70
CA MET A 229 -4.07 24.91 8.36
C MET A 229 -3.58 23.48 8.34
N LEU A 230 -2.64 23.12 9.21
CA LEU A 230 -2.20 21.74 9.39
C LEU A 230 -3.34 20.84 9.86
N GLN A 231 -4.16 21.32 10.77
CA GLN A 231 -5.36 20.61 11.25
C GLN A 231 -6.39 20.43 10.14
N TRP A 232 -6.65 21.46 9.34
CA TRP A 232 -7.51 21.37 8.17
C TRP A 232 -7.01 20.32 7.17
N ARG A 233 -5.72 20.35 6.85
CA ARG A 233 -5.09 19.37 5.94
C ARG A 233 -5.22 17.94 6.46
N GLN A 234 -4.99 17.74 7.75
CA GLN A 234 -5.11 16.44 8.39
C GLN A 234 -6.54 15.89 8.23
N LEU A 235 -7.57 16.68 8.61
CA LEU A 235 -8.96 16.24 8.51
C LEU A 235 -9.40 15.98 7.07
N THR A 236 -9.03 16.86 6.15
CA THR A 236 -9.35 16.71 4.72
C THR A 236 -8.71 15.45 4.14
N LYS A 237 -7.44 15.16 4.50
CA LYS A 237 -6.76 13.94 4.09
C LYS A 237 -7.40 12.69 4.68
N LEU A 238 -7.71 12.69 5.99
CA LEU A 238 -8.36 11.56 6.64
C LEU A 238 -9.73 11.27 6.04
N ARG A 239 -10.47 12.31 5.75
CA ARG A 239 -11.79 12.21 5.12
C ARG A 239 -11.69 11.61 3.73
N SER A 240 -10.89 12.19 2.84
CA SER A 240 -10.76 11.75 1.46
C SER A 240 -10.13 10.35 1.34
N THR A 241 -9.19 10.01 2.22
CA THR A 241 -8.46 8.73 2.16
C THR A 241 -9.22 7.58 2.80
N TYR A 242 -9.99 7.85 3.85
CA TYR A 242 -10.62 6.79 4.65
C TYR A 242 -12.15 6.92 4.71
N THR A 243 -12.70 7.98 5.29
CA THR A 243 -14.14 7.99 5.58
C THR A 243 -15.01 8.09 4.33
N ASP A 244 -14.54 8.76 3.28
CA ASP A 244 -15.24 8.86 2.00
C ASP A 244 -14.87 7.72 1.03
N ALA A 245 -13.60 7.26 1.05
CA ALA A 245 -13.13 6.25 0.11
C ALA A 245 -13.49 4.81 0.52
N LEU A 246 -13.30 4.43 1.80
CA LEU A 246 -13.49 3.05 2.26
C LEU A 246 -14.88 2.47 1.98
N PRO A 247 -16.00 3.23 2.09
CA PRO A 247 -17.32 2.70 1.74
C PRO A 247 -17.43 2.17 0.32
N GLY A 248 -16.67 2.74 -0.63
CA GLY A 248 -16.61 2.29 -2.03
C GLY A 248 -15.88 0.96 -2.22
N HIS A 249 -15.02 0.57 -1.28
CA HIS A 249 -14.29 -0.70 -1.31
C HIS A 249 -15.00 -1.86 -0.60
N ILE A 250 -16.17 -1.60 0.03
CA ILE A 250 -16.94 -2.67 0.67
C ILE A 250 -17.63 -3.52 -0.41
N HIS A 251 -17.20 -4.78 -0.52
CA HIS A 251 -17.76 -5.71 -1.48
C HIS A 251 -19.24 -5.98 -1.19
N PRO A 252 -20.14 -5.89 -2.18
CA PRO A 252 -21.59 -5.98 -1.96
C PRO A 252 -22.04 -7.33 -1.39
N ASP A 253 -21.43 -8.43 -1.84
CA ASP A 253 -21.84 -9.78 -1.43
C ASP A 253 -21.31 -10.18 -0.05
N THR A 254 -20.07 -9.73 0.30
CA THR A 254 -19.43 -10.12 1.57
C THR A 254 -19.63 -9.10 2.68
N GLY A 255 -19.94 -7.84 2.34
CA GLY A 255 -19.97 -6.73 3.29
C GLY A 255 -18.60 -6.39 3.90
N ARG A 256 -17.52 -6.85 3.28
CA ARG A 256 -16.14 -6.74 3.79
C ARG A 256 -15.25 -6.00 2.79
N ILE A 257 -14.17 -5.44 3.27
CA ILE A 257 -13.10 -4.90 2.43
C ILE A 257 -12.05 -5.99 2.24
N HIS A 258 -11.73 -6.26 0.98
CA HIS A 258 -10.71 -7.22 0.55
C HIS A 258 -9.54 -6.46 -0.06
N THR A 259 -8.62 -6.02 0.79
CA THR A 259 -7.38 -5.36 0.31
C THR A 259 -6.49 -6.36 -0.40
N SER A 260 -5.59 -5.90 -1.25
CA SER A 260 -4.54 -6.71 -1.85
C SER A 260 -3.21 -6.46 -1.15
N TYR A 261 -2.52 -7.53 -0.74
CA TYR A 261 -1.18 -7.45 -0.16
C TYR A 261 -0.13 -7.85 -1.20
N SER A 262 0.78 -6.94 -1.53
CA SER A 262 1.96 -7.29 -2.32
C SER A 262 3.04 -7.88 -1.45
N LEU A 263 3.55 -9.04 -1.88
CA LEU A 263 4.63 -9.78 -1.21
C LEU A 263 6.03 -9.30 -1.66
N ALA A 264 6.12 -8.61 -2.81
CA ALA A 264 7.39 -8.26 -3.45
C ALA A 264 7.54 -6.77 -3.79
N ALA A 265 6.78 -5.89 -3.10
CA ALA A 265 6.80 -4.45 -3.39
C ALA A 265 7.83 -3.65 -2.59
N THR A 266 8.27 -4.14 -1.44
CA THR A 266 9.21 -3.41 -0.58
C THR A 266 10.61 -4.01 -0.66
N THR A 267 11.63 -3.21 -0.37
CA THR A 267 13.03 -3.70 -0.30
C THR A 267 13.39 -4.33 1.05
N THR A 268 12.46 -4.31 2.01
CA THR A 268 12.68 -4.66 3.41
C THR A 268 12.00 -5.94 3.86
N GLY A 269 11.32 -6.67 2.97
CA GLY A 269 10.53 -7.86 3.33
C GLY A 269 9.14 -7.55 3.92
N ARG A 270 8.74 -6.29 4.00
CA ARG A 270 7.40 -5.91 4.49
C ARG A 270 6.36 -6.10 3.40
N LEU A 271 5.13 -6.45 3.79
CA LEU A 271 3.97 -6.41 2.90
C LEU A 271 3.58 -4.97 2.58
N ALA A 272 3.02 -4.76 1.41
CA ALA A 272 2.38 -3.49 1.04
C ALA A 272 0.90 -3.73 0.72
N SER A 273 0.01 -2.95 1.34
CA SER A 273 -1.44 -3.05 1.14
C SER A 273 -1.91 -2.02 0.12
N THR A 274 -2.72 -2.46 -0.85
CA THR A 274 -3.33 -1.60 -1.88
C THR A 274 -4.79 -1.97 -2.10
N ASP A 275 -5.56 -1.09 -2.66
CA ASP A 275 -6.95 -1.27 -3.10
C ASP A 275 -7.93 -1.80 -2.03
N PRO A 276 -8.06 -1.13 -0.88
CA PRO A 276 -7.43 0.10 -0.43
C PRO A 276 -6.18 -0.16 0.43
N ASN A 277 -5.31 0.86 0.63
CA ASN A 277 -4.22 0.76 1.59
C ASN A 277 -4.75 0.86 3.02
N LEU A 278 -4.75 -0.26 3.74
CA LEU A 278 -5.19 -0.36 5.15
C LEU A 278 -4.04 -0.25 6.16
N GLN A 279 -2.78 -0.25 5.72
CA GLN A 279 -1.60 -0.18 6.61
C GLN A 279 -1.34 1.24 7.13
N ASN A 280 -1.85 2.27 6.45
CA ASN A 280 -1.58 3.66 6.79
C ASN A 280 -2.68 4.33 7.63
N ILE A 281 -3.63 3.56 8.19
CA ILE A 281 -4.68 4.11 9.06
C ILE A 281 -4.00 4.62 10.35
N PRO A 282 -4.09 5.93 10.66
CA PRO A 282 -3.39 6.49 11.81
C PRO A 282 -3.85 5.88 13.13
N ILE A 283 -2.92 5.76 14.09
CA ILE A 283 -3.22 5.26 15.45
C ILE A 283 -2.88 6.29 16.53
N ARG A 284 -1.96 7.21 16.24
CA ARG A 284 -1.47 8.18 17.24
C ARG A 284 -2.46 9.32 17.47
N THR A 285 -3.17 9.77 16.43
CA THR A 285 -4.14 10.86 16.51
C THR A 285 -5.50 10.36 17.02
N LYS A 286 -6.28 11.27 17.61
CA LYS A 286 -7.65 10.99 18.05
C LYS A 286 -8.53 10.56 16.87
N GLU A 287 -8.49 11.30 15.78
CA GLU A 287 -9.26 11.06 14.57
C GLU A 287 -8.91 9.71 13.93
N GLY A 288 -7.62 9.35 13.91
CA GLY A 288 -7.18 8.04 13.42
C GLY A 288 -7.75 6.89 14.26
N ARG A 289 -7.75 7.04 15.58
CA ARG A 289 -8.37 6.06 16.48
C ARG A 289 -9.88 5.98 16.29
N GLU A 290 -10.56 7.09 16.02
CA GLU A 290 -11.99 7.11 15.70
C GLU A 290 -12.28 6.34 14.40
N ILE A 291 -11.47 6.51 13.34
CA ILE A 291 -11.60 5.73 12.09
C ILE A 291 -11.45 4.24 12.36
N ARG A 292 -10.53 3.84 13.23
CA ARG A 292 -10.33 2.42 13.58
C ARG A 292 -11.55 1.79 14.23
N THR A 293 -12.42 2.55 14.89
CA THR A 293 -13.67 2.02 15.46
C THR A 293 -14.68 1.54 14.40
N ALA A 294 -14.50 1.93 13.14
CA ALA A 294 -15.30 1.43 12.05
C ALA A 294 -14.95 -0.02 11.64
N PHE A 295 -13.75 -0.51 11.99
CA PHE A 295 -13.34 -1.88 11.73
C PHE A 295 -13.84 -2.76 12.86
N ILE A 296 -14.73 -3.70 12.54
CA ILE A 296 -15.47 -4.50 13.52
C ILE A 296 -15.33 -6.00 13.25
N ALA A 297 -15.52 -6.80 14.29
CA ALA A 297 -15.73 -8.24 14.15
C ALA A 297 -17.20 -8.52 13.85
N GLU A 298 -17.49 -9.68 13.27
CA GLU A 298 -18.87 -10.18 13.18
C GLU A 298 -19.42 -10.52 14.56
N LYS A 299 -20.75 -10.55 14.66
CA LYS A 299 -21.43 -10.89 15.90
C LYS A 299 -20.94 -12.26 16.41
N GLY A 300 -20.53 -12.30 17.66
CA GLY A 300 -19.97 -13.50 18.31
C GLY A 300 -18.44 -13.63 18.18
N ASN A 301 -17.79 -12.82 17.36
CA ASN A 301 -16.34 -12.78 17.19
C ASN A 301 -15.73 -11.54 17.86
N LYS A 302 -14.41 -11.56 17.99
CA LYS A 302 -13.60 -10.43 18.47
C LYS A 302 -12.47 -10.14 17.51
N LEU A 303 -12.09 -8.86 17.35
CA LEU A 303 -10.83 -8.49 16.74
C LEU A 303 -9.73 -8.63 17.79
N ILE A 304 -8.67 -9.33 17.44
CA ILE A 304 -7.46 -9.46 18.24
C ILE A 304 -6.35 -8.70 17.52
N SER A 305 -5.70 -7.78 18.24
CA SER A 305 -4.48 -7.11 17.76
C SER A 305 -3.32 -7.60 18.61
N ALA A 306 -2.32 -8.18 17.95
CA ALA A 306 -1.08 -8.61 18.59
C ALA A 306 0.09 -8.02 17.82
N ASP A 307 1.00 -7.36 18.53
CA ASP A 307 2.18 -6.70 17.96
C ASP A 307 3.40 -7.03 18.80
N TYR A 308 4.53 -7.25 18.13
CA TYR A 308 5.80 -7.49 18.81
C TYR A 308 6.34 -6.16 19.35
N SER A 309 6.50 -6.05 20.67
CA SER A 309 7.06 -4.84 21.27
C SER A 309 8.51 -4.62 20.83
N GLN A 310 8.72 -3.53 20.08
CA GLN A 310 10.04 -3.02 19.67
C GLN A 310 10.94 -4.10 19.01
N ILE A 311 10.37 -4.97 18.18
CA ILE A 311 11.07 -6.14 17.63
C ILE A 311 12.33 -5.74 16.86
N GLU A 312 12.30 -4.66 16.08
CA GLU A 312 13.47 -4.20 15.33
C GLU A 312 14.63 -3.80 16.24
N LEU A 313 14.35 -3.11 17.34
CA LEU A 313 15.39 -2.73 18.32
C LEU A 313 15.92 -3.94 19.08
N ARG A 314 15.08 -4.94 19.38
CA ARG A 314 15.50 -6.20 20.00
C ARG A 314 16.40 -7.00 19.06
N VAL A 315 16.04 -7.10 17.80
CA VAL A 315 16.86 -7.73 16.75
C VAL A 315 18.19 -6.97 16.59
N LEU A 316 18.17 -5.63 16.56
CA LEU A 316 19.37 -4.81 16.47
C LEU A 316 20.29 -5.05 17.70
N ALA A 317 19.73 -5.05 18.91
CA ALA A 317 20.49 -5.31 20.14
C ALA A 317 21.21 -6.66 20.10
N HIS A 318 20.55 -7.68 19.54
CA HIS A 318 21.11 -9.02 19.38
C HIS A 318 22.19 -9.06 18.29
N MET A 319 21.90 -8.56 17.08
CA MET A 319 22.80 -8.63 15.94
C MET A 319 24.06 -7.77 16.10
N ALA A 320 23.93 -6.59 16.69
CA ALA A 320 25.03 -5.68 16.95
C ALA A 320 25.74 -5.93 18.28
N ASP A 321 25.29 -6.94 19.06
CA ASP A 321 25.81 -7.33 20.37
C ASP A 321 26.00 -6.12 21.32
N ILE A 322 24.95 -5.32 21.48
CA ILE A 322 24.95 -4.12 22.33
C ILE A 322 24.48 -4.51 23.75
N PRO A 323 25.38 -4.71 24.72
CA PRO A 323 25.03 -5.23 26.05
C PRO A 323 24.06 -4.34 26.80
N GLN A 324 24.24 -3.01 26.73
CA GLN A 324 23.38 -2.04 27.42
C GLN A 324 21.94 -2.07 26.91
N LEU A 325 21.77 -2.23 25.58
CA LEU A 325 20.43 -2.30 24.98
C LEU A 325 19.74 -3.65 25.28
N ARG A 326 20.52 -4.74 25.30
CA ARG A 326 20.02 -6.06 25.72
C ARG A 326 19.57 -6.04 27.16
N GLN A 327 20.41 -5.49 28.07
CA GLN A 327 20.07 -5.36 29.48
C GLN A 327 18.80 -4.51 29.70
N ALA A 328 18.66 -3.39 28.96
CA ALA A 328 17.45 -2.56 29.06
C ALA A 328 16.17 -3.33 28.68
N PHE A 329 16.23 -4.21 27.67
CA PHE A 329 15.10 -5.08 27.33
C PHE A 329 14.84 -6.18 28.36
N ASP A 330 15.88 -6.74 28.98
CA ASP A 330 15.74 -7.74 30.05
C ASP A 330 15.13 -7.11 31.31
N ASP A 331 15.47 -5.86 31.60
CA ASP A 331 14.91 -5.07 32.69
C ASP A 331 13.51 -4.52 32.43
N GLY A 332 12.97 -4.72 31.20
CA GLY A 332 11.61 -4.29 30.83
C GLY A 332 11.47 -2.79 30.55
N LEU A 333 12.57 -2.11 30.23
CA LEU A 333 12.63 -0.68 29.90
C LEU A 333 12.27 -0.38 28.44
#